data_05abf770653e7cad4496e366799f9cd9
#
_entry.id   05abf770653e7cad4496e366799f9cd9
#
_cell.length_a   1.000
_cell.length_b   1.000
_cell.length_c   1.000
_cell.angle_alpha   90.00
_cell.angle_beta   90.00
_cell.angle_gamma   90.00
#
_symmetry.space_group_name_H-M   'P 1'
#
loop_
_entity.id
_entity.type
_entity.pdbx_description
1 polymer ?
#
loop_
_entity_poly.entity_id
_entity_poly.type
_entity_poly.pdbx_seq_one_letter_code
_entity_poly.pdbx_strand_id
1 'polypeptide(L)'
;PTRCSILTSEYPSRHGCFHVGTSLPEDYRPTVADRFSDAGYATSLIGKAHFQACKDPASLESAPKVHDLDHFDNWFGPYFGFKHAELVIGHTSEPHASGMHYGAWLRNGGVDTKCYFDIHDYDHFGTWSLSEEYHGSSWVADRSIAAIDRAKENDKPFFLWSSFQDPHNPYVTPEPWASMYDPSTLSEPIGNPELDSLPDFYRSLACGDYYGDDPQLQRKAWGDVKIRPELSPSDVRSLRAVYYGMVSLMDHHIGRILDRLEVDGTIDETLIVFTSDHGDYLGDHGLWGKGLPAYESAQRVPFIVAHPDVAIQGQKSQALQSLVDLGSTFLDIAGLDSLERSQAVLQTQAWMDPTAEVRDHCLAEFRPAQGPYKQRTFIESQFKLV
;
A
#
# COMPACT_ATOMS: atom_id res chain seq x y z
N PRO A 1 8.48 2.88 -3.39
CA PRO A 1 9.40 3.49 -2.40
C PRO A 1 9.04 3.11 -0.97
N THR A 2 7.83 3.46 -0.50
CA THR A 2 7.39 3.32 0.89
C THR A 2 7.54 1.91 1.44
N ARG A 3 7.13 0.87 0.69
CA ARG A 3 7.25 -0.53 1.12
C ARG A 3 8.70 -0.96 1.29
N CYS A 4 9.60 -0.49 0.41
CA CYS A 4 11.03 -0.69 0.57
C CYS A 4 11.55 0.03 1.83
N SER A 5 11.08 1.26 2.10
CA SER A 5 11.45 2.00 3.29
C SER A 5 10.99 1.31 4.59
N ILE A 6 9.79 0.73 4.62
CA ILE A 6 9.32 -0.06 5.77
C ILE A 6 10.22 -1.29 5.98
N LEU A 7 10.55 -2.00 4.90
CA LEU A 7 11.32 -3.23 4.94
C LEU A 7 12.78 -3.02 5.36
N THR A 8 13.36 -1.87 5.00
CA THR A 8 14.79 -1.57 5.22
C THR A 8 15.04 -0.57 6.33
N SER A 9 13.99 0.13 6.80
CA SER A 9 14.08 1.31 7.69
C SER A 9 15.00 2.40 7.14
N GLU A 10 15.07 2.54 5.82
CA GLU A 10 15.89 3.55 5.13
C GLU A 10 15.02 4.42 4.21
N TYR A 11 15.46 5.65 3.94
CA TYR A 11 14.80 6.53 2.97
C TYR A 11 15.12 6.11 1.53
N PRO A 12 14.28 6.48 0.54
CA PRO A 12 14.51 6.21 -0.88
C PRO A 12 15.89 6.65 -1.39
N SER A 13 16.43 7.75 -0.89
CA SER A 13 17.78 8.22 -1.22
C SER A 13 18.88 7.27 -0.79
N ARG A 14 18.63 6.39 0.17
CA ARG A 14 19.56 5.41 0.70
C ARG A 14 19.42 4.04 0.03
N HIS A 15 18.20 3.51 -0.04
CA HIS A 15 17.94 2.18 -0.62
C HIS A 15 17.74 2.21 -2.15
N GLY A 16 17.63 3.38 -2.79
CA GLY A 16 17.57 3.52 -4.24
C GLY A 16 16.21 3.33 -4.92
N CYS A 17 15.18 2.89 -4.19
CA CYS A 17 13.85 2.63 -4.75
C CYS A 17 12.99 3.90 -4.69
N PHE A 18 13.04 4.72 -5.74
CA PHE A 18 12.33 5.99 -5.81
C PHE A 18 10.93 5.90 -6.45
N HIS A 19 10.67 4.85 -7.22
CA HIS A 19 9.40 4.60 -7.92
C HIS A 19 9.26 3.12 -8.30
N VAL A 20 8.10 2.71 -8.78
CA VAL A 20 7.77 1.32 -9.16
C VAL A 20 8.63 0.71 -10.29
N GLY A 21 9.46 1.52 -10.93
CA GLY A 21 10.45 1.08 -11.94
C GLY A 21 11.85 0.84 -11.39
N THR A 22 12.04 0.88 -10.07
CA THR A 22 13.33 0.60 -9.41
C THR A 22 13.19 -0.58 -8.44
N SER A 23 14.25 -1.38 -8.33
CA SER A 23 14.30 -2.58 -7.49
C SER A 23 15.20 -2.37 -6.27
N LEU A 24 14.86 -3.00 -5.16
CA LEU A 24 15.89 -3.39 -4.20
C LEU A 24 16.75 -4.47 -4.85
N PRO A 25 18.08 -4.45 -4.68
CA PRO A 25 18.92 -5.59 -5.05
C PRO A 25 18.43 -6.87 -4.36
N GLU A 26 18.49 -8.00 -5.07
CA GLU A 26 18.03 -9.30 -4.52
C GLU A 26 18.81 -9.74 -3.27
N ASP A 27 20.06 -9.31 -3.19
CA ASP A 27 20.97 -9.53 -2.05
C ASP A 27 20.93 -8.42 -1.00
N TYR A 28 19.94 -7.50 -1.07
CA TYR A 28 19.78 -6.42 -0.09
C TYR A 28 19.43 -6.98 1.28
N ARG A 29 20.45 -7.05 2.14
CA ARG A 29 20.33 -7.67 3.48
C ARG A 29 21.20 -6.95 4.52
N PRO A 30 20.85 -7.07 5.83
CA PRO A 30 19.62 -7.66 6.33
C PRO A 30 18.41 -6.72 6.15
N THR A 31 17.23 -7.29 6.00
CA THR A 31 15.95 -6.61 6.08
C THR A 31 15.30 -6.83 7.45
N VAL A 32 14.21 -6.14 7.74
CA VAL A 32 13.39 -6.41 8.95
C VAL A 32 12.93 -7.87 8.98
N ALA A 33 12.47 -8.40 7.84
CA ALA A 33 12.03 -9.79 7.76
C ALA A 33 13.17 -10.79 7.99
N ASP A 34 14.41 -10.47 7.59
CA ASP A 34 15.59 -11.31 7.93
C ASP A 34 15.79 -11.38 9.44
N ARG A 35 15.76 -10.24 10.16
CA ARG A 35 15.93 -10.20 11.62
C ARG A 35 14.89 -11.05 12.34
N PHE A 36 13.60 -10.93 11.96
CA PHE A 36 12.57 -11.79 12.53
C PHE A 36 12.80 -13.27 12.19
N SER A 37 13.17 -13.57 10.95
CA SER A 37 13.45 -14.94 10.53
C SER A 37 14.63 -15.57 11.30
N ASP A 38 15.71 -14.81 11.48
CA ASP A 38 16.92 -15.25 12.20
C ASP A 38 16.62 -15.47 13.70
N ALA A 39 15.64 -14.73 14.26
CA ALA A 39 15.13 -14.91 15.61
C ALA A 39 14.11 -16.06 15.75
N GLY A 40 13.83 -16.82 14.68
CA GLY A 40 12.98 -18.01 14.71
C GLY A 40 11.51 -17.78 14.39
N TYR A 41 11.10 -16.56 14.05
CA TYR A 41 9.74 -16.25 13.65
C TYR A 41 9.39 -16.89 12.29
N ALA A 42 8.15 -17.31 12.13
CA ALA A 42 7.56 -17.62 10.83
C ALA A 42 7.30 -16.30 10.08
N THR A 43 8.11 -15.99 9.07
CA THR A 43 7.99 -14.73 8.33
C THR A 43 7.22 -14.94 7.04
N SER A 44 6.12 -14.21 6.86
CA SER A 44 5.22 -14.34 5.71
C SER A 44 4.88 -12.98 5.09
N LEU A 45 4.96 -12.91 3.76
CA LEU A 45 4.46 -11.78 2.96
C LEU A 45 3.29 -12.26 2.10
N ILE A 46 2.11 -11.74 2.35
CA ILE A 46 0.89 -12.09 1.62
C ILE A 46 0.36 -10.86 0.90
N GLY A 47 0.20 -10.93 -0.41
CA GLY A 47 -0.34 -9.86 -1.22
C GLY A 47 0.72 -9.05 -1.97
N LYS A 48 0.57 -7.72 -2.01
CA LYS A 48 1.36 -6.82 -2.84
C LYS A 48 2.72 -6.51 -2.22
N ALA A 49 3.81 -6.71 -2.97
CA ALA A 49 5.19 -6.41 -2.54
C ALA A 49 5.72 -5.07 -3.05
N HIS A 50 5.92 -4.93 -4.34
CA HIS A 50 6.56 -3.76 -4.98
C HIS A 50 7.98 -3.49 -4.47
N PHE A 51 8.77 -4.54 -4.28
CA PHE A 51 10.19 -4.46 -3.95
C PHE A 51 11.06 -4.49 -5.20
N GLN A 52 10.52 -4.99 -6.31
CA GLN A 52 11.20 -5.09 -7.60
C GLN A 52 10.49 -4.27 -8.68
N ALA A 53 11.23 -3.95 -9.73
CA ALA A 53 10.75 -3.11 -10.82
C ALA A 53 9.75 -3.85 -11.72
N CYS A 54 8.55 -3.31 -11.89
CA CYS A 54 7.50 -3.92 -12.70
C CYS A 54 7.84 -4.05 -14.21
N LYS A 55 8.86 -3.35 -14.69
CA LYS A 55 9.28 -3.33 -16.12
C LYS A 55 10.63 -3.98 -16.39
N ASP A 56 11.32 -4.46 -15.37
CA ASP A 56 12.60 -5.17 -15.53
C ASP A 56 12.31 -6.65 -15.78
N PRO A 57 12.67 -7.24 -16.94
CA PRO A 57 12.42 -8.64 -17.24
C PRO A 57 13.06 -9.64 -16.25
N ALA A 58 14.08 -9.23 -15.50
CA ALA A 58 14.70 -10.05 -14.46
C ALA A 58 13.87 -10.09 -13.18
N SER A 59 13.02 -9.09 -12.97
CA SER A 59 12.18 -8.96 -11.76
C SER A 59 11.05 -9.99 -11.76
N LEU A 60 10.81 -10.61 -10.59
CA LEU A 60 9.61 -11.43 -10.35
C LEU A 60 8.31 -10.63 -10.53
N GLU A 61 8.35 -9.33 -10.28
CA GLU A 61 7.19 -8.42 -10.38
C GLU A 61 6.99 -7.84 -11.79
N SER A 62 7.75 -8.31 -12.79
CA SER A 62 7.63 -7.84 -14.17
C SER A 62 6.54 -8.55 -14.97
N ALA A 63 5.98 -7.86 -15.97
CA ALA A 63 4.89 -8.38 -16.79
C ALA A 63 5.12 -9.81 -17.36
N PRO A 64 6.30 -10.19 -17.88
CA PRO A 64 6.51 -11.57 -18.32
C PRO A 64 6.47 -12.60 -17.18
N LYS A 65 6.98 -12.24 -16.02
CA LYS A 65 7.10 -13.15 -14.88
C LYS A 65 5.78 -13.32 -14.13
N VAL A 66 5.00 -12.27 -13.95
CA VAL A 66 3.74 -12.34 -13.19
C VAL A 66 2.74 -13.34 -13.79
N HIS A 67 2.85 -13.63 -15.09
CA HIS A 67 1.99 -14.60 -15.79
C HIS A 67 2.59 -16.00 -15.91
N ASP A 68 3.77 -16.25 -15.38
CA ASP A 68 4.33 -17.60 -15.25
C ASP A 68 3.67 -18.31 -14.05
N LEU A 69 2.40 -18.68 -14.23
CA LEU A 69 1.59 -19.23 -13.16
C LEU A 69 2.12 -20.59 -12.67
N ASP A 70 2.81 -21.36 -13.51
CA ASP A 70 3.43 -22.63 -13.11
C ASP A 70 4.59 -22.41 -12.15
N HIS A 71 5.34 -21.31 -12.30
CA HIS A 71 6.33 -20.90 -11.32
C HIS A 71 5.67 -20.63 -9.96
N PHE A 72 4.59 -19.86 -9.93
CA PHE A 72 3.91 -19.47 -8.69
C PHE A 72 3.08 -20.61 -8.05
N ASP A 73 2.79 -21.70 -8.73
CA ASP A 73 2.25 -22.90 -8.10
C ASP A 73 3.29 -23.65 -7.26
N ASN A 74 4.58 -23.45 -7.54
CA ASN A 74 5.66 -24.24 -6.95
C ASN A 74 6.66 -23.43 -6.12
N TRP A 75 6.65 -22.09 -6.21
CA TRP A 75 7.53 -21.20 -5.48
C TRP A 75 6.77 -20.38 -4.45
N PHE A 76 7.18 -20.45 -3.20
CA PHE A 76 6.60 -19.71 -2.09
C PHE A 76 7.65 -18.95 -1.27
N GLY A 77 8.72 -18.56 -1.90
CA GLY A 77 9.85 -17.87 -1.26
C GLY A 77 11.14 -18.68 -1.27
N PRO A 78 12.22 -18.19 -0.62
CA PRO A 78 12.25 -16.95 0.15
C PRO A 78 12.19 -15.68 -0.72
N TYR A 79 11.71 -14.56 -0.13
CA TYR A 79 11.60 -13.27 -0.80
C TYR A 79 11.92 -12.11 0.15
N PHE A 80 13.05 -11.44 -0.05
CA PHE A 80 13.54 -10.31 0.77
C PHE A 80 13.45 -10.52 2.29
N GLY A 81 13.88 -11.70 2.78
CA GLY A 81 13.88 -12.07 4.20
C GLY A 81 12.62 -12.81 4.65
N PHE A 82 11.50 -12.68 3.96
CA PHE A 82 10.34 -13.54 4.19
C PHE A 82 10.61 -14.96 3.73
N LYS A 83 10.42 -15.94 4.62
CA LYS A 83 10.57 -17.36 4.29
C LYS A 83 9.41 -17.90 3.47
N HIS A 84 8.23 -17.29 3.61
CA HIS A 84 7.04 -17.60 2.85
C HIS A 84 6.50 -16.36 2.17
N ALA A 85 6.18 -16.44 0.88
CA ALA A 85 5.58 -15.36 0.12
C ALA A 85 4.47 -15.88 -0.79
N GLU A 86 3.30 -15.27 -0.72
CA GLU A 86 2.20 -15.46 -1.66
C GLU A 86 1.82 -14.09 -2.24
N LEU A 87 2.15 -13.86 -3.50
CA LEU A 87 2.19 -12.54 -4.10
C LEU A 87 1.05 -12.29 -5.09
N VAL A 88 0.63 -11.03 -5.14
CA VAL A 88 -0.16 -10.44 -6.22
C VAL A 88 0.37 -9.02 -6.48
N ILE A 89 0.39 -8.55 -7.72
CA ILE A 89 0.93 -7.24 -8.04
C ILE A 89 -0.12 -6.27 -8.58
N GLY A 90 -1.00 -6.76 -9.42
CA GLY A 90 -2.05 -5.96 -10.03
C GLY A 90 -3.20 -5.67 -9.08
N HIS A 91 -4.22 -5.03 -9.62
CA HIS A 91 -5.46 -4.72 -8.93
C HIS A 91 -6.55 -5.69 -9.39
N THR A 92 -7.60 -5.83 -8.59
CA THR A 92 -8.59 -6.90 -8.71
C THR A 92 -9.18 -7.08 -10.11
N SER A 93 -9.30 -6.02 -10.91
CA SER A 93 -10.02 -6.03 -12.18
C SER A 93 -9.16 -5.69 -13.40
N GLU A 94 -7.86 -5.60 -13.28
CA GLU A 94 -6.98 -5.40 -14.42
C GLU A 94 -6.29 -6.70 -14.87
N PRO A 95 -5.79 -6.82 -16.13
CA PRO A 95 -5.17 -8.04 -16.62
C PRO A 95 -4.01 -8.56 -15.76
N HIS A 96 -3.24 -7.67 -15.12
CA HIS A 96 -2.12 -8.04 -14.25
C HIS A 96 -2.58 -8.69 -12.94
N ALA A 97 -3.80 -8.42 -12.48
CA ALA A 97 -4.33 -9.02 -11.25
C ALA A 97 -4.50 -10.54 -11.37
N SER A 98 -4.62 -11.08 -12.59
CA SER A 98 -4.65 -12.53 -12.83
C SER A 98 -3.26 -13.20 -12.79
N GLY A 99 -2.25 -12.50 -12.30
CA GLY A 99 -0.88 -12.99 -12.23
C GLY A 99 -0.48 -13.50 -10.85
N MET A 100 0.74 -14.02 -10.77
CA MET A 100 1.40 -14.52 -9.56
C MET A 100 0.58 -15.62 -8.86
N HIS A 101 0.70 -15.76 -7.53
CA HIS A 101 -0.02 -16.77 -6.75
C HIS A 101 -1.54 -16.61 -6.80
N TYR A 102 -2.03 -15.36 -6.80
CA TYR A 102 -3.45 -15.13 -6.94
C TYR A 102 -3.97 -15.60 -8.30
N GLY A 103 -3.24 -15.34 -9.38
CA GLY A 103 -3.60 -15.83 -10.71
C GLY A 103 -3.53 -17.36 -10.79
N ALA A 104 -2.51 -17.99 -10.20
CA ALA A 104 -2.40 -19.44 -10.11
C ALA A 104 -3.58 -20.05 -9.33
N TRP A 105 -3.95 -19.43 -8.20
CA TRP A 105 -5.11 -19.86 -7.41
C TRP A 105 -6.43 -19.75 -8.18
N LEU A 106 -6.67 -18.67 -8.91
CA LEU A 106 -7.86 -18.51 -9.77
C LEU A 106 -7.90 -19.60 -10.86
N ARG A 107 -6.78 -19.84 -11.54
CA ARG A 107 -6.64 -20.88 -12.56
C ARG A 107 -6.97 -22.25 -11.99
N ASN A 108 -6.43 -22.58 -10.83
CA ASN A 108 -6.61 -23.88 -10.18
C ASN A 108 -8.05 -24.05 -9.67
N GLY A 109 -8.73 -22.95 -9.35
CA GLY A 109 -10.17 -22.92 -9.06
C GLY A 109 -11.07 -23.01 -10.28
N GLY A 110 -10.51 -23.09 -11.49
CA GLY A 110 -11.27 -23.20 -12.75
C GLY A 110 -11.90 -21.87 -13.20
N VAL A 111 -11.42 -20.75 -12.67
CA VAL A 111 -11.90 -19.42 -13.07
C VAL A 111 -11.28 -19.03 -14.41
N ASP A 112 -12.11 -18.70 -15.39
CA ASP A 112 -11.64 -18.12 -16.64
C ASP A 112 -11.22 -16.66 -16.43
N THR A 113 -9.93 -16.45 -16.22
CA THR A 113 -9.36 -15.13 -15.97
C THR A 113 -9.54 -14.16 -17.12
N LYS A 114 -9.76 -14.63 -18.35
CA LYS A 114 -10.03 -13.75 -19.50
C LYS A 114 -11.43 -13.15 -19.47
N CYS A 115 -12.43 -13.91 -19.03
CA CYS A 115 -13.78 -13.42 -18.80
C CYS A 115 -13.87 -12.66 -17.47
N TYR A 116 -12.98 -12.98 -16.55
CA TYR A 116 -12.97 -12.44 -15.20
C TYR A 116 -12.48 -10.99 -15.13
N PHE A 117 -11.44 -10.66 -15.90
CA PHE A 117 -10.86 -9.32 -15.96
C PHE A 117 -11.14 -8.71 -17.34
N ASP A 118 -12.42 -8.53 -17.66
CA ASP A 118 -12.86 -7.84 -18.88
C ASP A 118 -12.73 -6.32 -18.80
N ILE A 119 -12.43 -5.78 -17.61
CA ILE A 119 -12.17 -4.36 -17.39
C ILE A 119 -10.73 -4.06 -17.79
N HIS A 120 -10.60 -3.50 -18.98
CA HIS A 120 -9.29 -3.12 -19.54
C HIS A 120 -8.93 -1.65 -19.32
N ASP A 121 -9.87 -0.85 -18.84
CA ASP A 121 -9.67 0.55 -18.53
C ASP A 121 -9.22 0.70 -17.07
N TYR A 122 -7.96 1.10 -16.90
CA TYR A 122 -7.35 1.35 -15.59
C TYR A 122 -8.04 2.47 -14.80
N ASP A 123 -8.79 3.32 -15.47
CA ASP A 123 -9.53 4.43 -14.87
C ASP A 123 -11.02 4.11 -14.66
N HIS A 124 -11.43 2.86 -14.90
CA HIS A 124 -12.79 2.41 -14.69
C HIS A 124 -13.19 2.46 -13.21
N PHE A 125 -14.47 2.70 -12.96
CA PHE A 125 -15.08 2.59 -11.64
C PHE A 125 -16.49 1.98 -11.74
N GLY A 126 -16.88 1.22 -10.73
CA GLY A 126 -18.20 0.61 -10.69
C GLY A 126 -18.24 -0.74 -9.96
N THR A 127 -19.26 -1.53 -10.32
CA THR A 127 -19.47 -2.84 -9.73
C THR A 127 -18.61 -3.91 -10.42
N TRP A 128 -17.92 -4.69 -9.62
CA TRP A 128 -17.24 -5.90 -10.10
C TRP A 128 -18.25 -7.06 -10.17
N SER A 129 -18.31 -7.74 -11.30
CA SER A 129 -19.41 -8.67 -11.65
C SER A 129 -19.31 -10.05 -11.00
N LEU A 130 -18.23 -10.34 -10.26
CA LEU A 130 -17.98 -11.67 -9.74
C LEU A 130 -18.20 -11.75 -8.23
N SER A 131 -18.29 -12.99 -7.73
CA SER A 131 -18.49 -13.28 -6.32
C SER A 131 -17.33 -12.75 -5.48
N GLU A 132 -17.64 -12.21 -4.31
CA GLU A 132 -16.69 -11.68 -3.34
C GLU A 132 -15.59 -12.70 -2.97
N GLU A 133 -15.91 -13.97 -2.94
CA GLU A 133 -14.96 -15.05 -2.60
C GLU A 133 -13.73 -15.09 -3.52
N TYR A 134 -13.89 -14.63 -4.78
CA TYR A 134 -12.79 -14.56 -5.73
C TYR A 134 -12.05 -13.22 -5.70
N HIS A 135 -12.54 -12.25 -4.95
CA HIS A 135 -11.93 -10.92 -4.90
C HIS A 135 -10.52 -10.96 -4.28
N GLY A 136 -9.61 -10.11 -4.76
CA GLY A 136 -8.23 -10.06 -4.27
C GLY A 136 -8.12 -9.81 -2.76
N SER A 137 -9.00 -8.96 -2.20
CA SER A 137 -9.04 -8.70 -0.75
C SER A 137 -9.46 -9.94 0.04
N SER A 138 -10.43 -10.72 -0.48
CA SER A 138 -10.82 -12.00 0.10
C SER A 138 -9.65 -12.99 0.12
N TRP A 139 -8.98 -13.13 -1.01
CA TRP A 139 -7.81 -14.01 -1.15
C TRP A 139 -6.67 -13.62 -0.20
N VAL A 140 -6.34 -12.32 -0.08
CA VAL A 140 -5.29 -11.86 0.85
C VAL A 140 -5.63 -12.23 2.28
N ALA A 141 -6.89 -12.06 2.71
CA ALA A 141 -7.33 -12.45 4.04
C ALA A 141 -7.22 -13.96 4.27
N ASP A 142 -7.71 -14.78 3.35
CA ASP A 142 -7.64 -16.24 3.44
C ASP A 142 -6.20 -16.75 3.53
N ARG A 143 -5.29 -16.19 2.72
CA ARG A 143 -3.89 -16.56 2.74
C ARG A 143 -3.17 -16.05 4.00
N SER A 144 -3.56 -14.90 4.52
CA SER A 144 -3.04 -14.37 5.79
C SER A 144 -3.45 -15.24 6.97
N ILE A 145 -4.71 -15.66 7.03
CA ILE A 145 -5.21 -16.63 8.02
C ILE A 145 -4.43 -17.95 7.92
N ALA A 146 -4.26 -18.48 6.71
CA ALA A 146 -3.47 -19.69 6.51
C ALA A 146 -2.00 -19.54 6.93
N ALA A 147 -1.42 -18.35 6.83
CA ALA A 147 -0.06 -18.09 7.31
C ALA A 147 0.02 -18.09 8.85
N ILE A 148 -0.98 -17.54 9.53
CA ILE A 148 -1.13 -17.59 10.99
C ILE A 148 -1.27 -19.06 11.44
N ASP A 149 -2.15 -19.83 10.80
CA ASP A 149 -2.37 -21.24 11.11
C ASP A 149 -1.08 -22.06 10.97
N ARG A 150 -0.33 -21.88 9.89
CA ARG A 150 0.97 -22.54 9.70
C ARG A 150 1.99 -22.18 10.77
N ALA A 151 2.02 -20.93 11.22
CA ALA A 151 2.93 -20.54 12.30
C ALA A 151 2.57 -21.26 13.61
N LYS A 152 1.29 -21.30 13.93
CA LYS A 152 0.75 -21.97 15.13
C LYS A 152 1.02 -23.49 15.09
N GLU A 153 0.75 -24.15 13.96
CA GLU A 153 1.02 -25.57 13.77
C GLU A 153 2.50 -25.95 13.98
N ASN A 154 3.41 -25.01 13.74
CA ASN A 154 4.85 -25.19 13.92
C ASN A 154 5.37 -24.63 15.25
N ASP A 155 4.48 -24.21 16.16
CA ASP A 155 4.82 -23.60 17.44
C ASP A 155 5.82 -22.45 17.33
N LYS A 156 5.56 -21.54 16.39
CA LYS A 156 6.41 -20.38 16.11
C LYS A 156 5.67 -19.06 16.26
N PRO A 157 6.29 -18.03 16.83
CA PRO A 157 5.80 -16.68 16.66
C PRO A 157 5.85 -16.30 15.18
N PHE A 158 5.01 -15.35 14.76
CA PHE A 158 4.97 -14.94 13.36
C PHE A 158 5.29 -13.45 13.17
N PHE A 159 5.86 -13.14 12.01
CA PHE A 159 5.91 -11.80 11.44
C PHE A 159 5.19 -11.85 10.09
N LEU A 160 3.96 -11.32 10.05
CA LEU A 160 3.10 -11.34 8.88
C LEU A 160 2.93 -9.94 8.31
N TRP A 161 3.27 -9.76 7.03
CA TRP A 161 2.88 -8.59 6.27
C TRP A 161 1.71 -8.95 5.36
N SER A 162 0.49 -8.66 5.81
CA SER A 162 -0.74 -8.78 5.02
C SER A 162 -0.94 -7.51 4.21
N SER A 163 -0.80 -7.59 2.89
CA SER A 163 -0.69 -6.46 1.98
C SER A 163 -1.77 -6.47 0.91
N PHE A 164 -2.87 -5.77 1.20
CA PHE A 164 -3.97 -5.60 0.26
C PHE A 164 -3.55 -4.67 -0.89
N GLN A 165 -4.02 -4.96 -2.11
CA GLN A 165 -3.83 -4.09 -3.26
C GLN A 165 -4.87 -2.98 -3.35
N ASP A 166 -6.09 -3.23 -2.89
CA ASP A 166 -7.13 -2.23 -2.83
C ASP A 166 -6.89 -1.19 -1.71
N PRO A 167 -7.50 0.00 -1.80
CA PRO A 167 -8.44 0.49 -2.81
C PRO A 167 -7.77 1.20 -4.00
N HIS A 168 -6.64 0.73 -4.51
CA HIS A 168 -5.98 1.26 -5.71
C HIS A 168 -6.89 1.11 -6.94
N ASN A 169 -6.80 2.05 -7.88
CA ASN A 169 -7.54 1.96 -9.15
C ASN A 169 -7.15 0.72 -9.99
N PRO A 170 -8.05 0.17 -10.81
CA PRO A 170 -9.40 0.63 -11.08
C PRO A 170 -10.31 0.51 -9.85
N TYR A 171 -11.26 1.46 -9.72
CA TYR A 171 -12.11 1.53 -8.52
C TYR A 171 -13.34 0.64 -8.72
N VAL A 172 -13.22 -0.62 -8.39
CA VAL A 172 -14.27 -1.62 -8.56
C VAL A 172 -14.36 -2.54 -7.35
N THR A 173 -15.58 -2.90 -6.98
CA THR A 173 -15.86 -3.79 -5.86
C THR A 173 -17.15 -4.56 -6.11
N PRO A 174 -17.32 -5.80 -5.58
CA PRO A 174 -18.57 -6.54 -5.74
C PRO A 174 -19.72 -5.94 -4.92
N GLU A 175 -20.95 -6.32 -5.24
CA GLU A 175 -22.08 -6.08 -4.35
C GLU A 175 -21.98 -6.94 -3.08
N PRO A 176 -22.44 -6.48 -1.91
CA PRO A 176 -23.20 -5.24 -1.70
C PRO A 176 -22.33 -3.99 -1.51
N TRP A 177 -21.02 -4.11 -1.58
CA TRP A 177 -20.07 -3.04 -1.28
C TRP A 177 -20.11 -1.90 -2.33
N ALA A 178 -20.33 -2.23 -3.61
CA ALA A 178 -20.37 -1.24 -4.69
C ALA A 178 -21.51 -0.22 -4.53
N SER A 179 -22.64 -0.63 -3.97
CA SER A 179 -23.81 0.22 -3.73
C SER A 179 -23.99 0.62 -2.26
N MET A 180 -23.02 0.35 -1.40
CA MET A 180 -23.13 0.57 0.04
C MET A 180 -23.30 2.03 0.44
N TYR A 181 -22.68 2.93 -0.31
CA TYR A 181 -22.69 4.36 -0.03
C TYR A 181 -23.52 5.13 -1.06
N ASP A 182 -24.44 5.97 -0.60
CA ASP A 182 -25.21 6.88 -1.46
C ASP A 182 -24.29 8.04 -1.93
N PRO A 183 -23.98 8.15 -3.23
CA PRO A 183 -23.14 9.22 -3.75
C PRO A 183 -23.62 10.63 -3.40
N SER A 184 -24.94 10.82 -3.23
CA SER A 184 -25.55 12.12 -2.93
C SER A 184 -25.23 12.62 -1.52
N THR A 185 -24.85 11.73 -0.61
CA THR A 185 -24.53 12.04 0.79
C THR A 185 -23.05 12.34 1.04
N LEU A 186 -22.20 12.09 0.05
CA LEU A 186 -20.76 12.27 0.20
C LEU A 186 -20.36 13.74 0.01
N SER A 187 -19.36 14.16 0.80
CA SER A 187 -18.75 15.47 0.66
C SER A 187 -18.05 15.61 -0.69
N GLU A 188 -18.12 16.81 -1.25
CA GLU A 188 -17.33 17.15 -2.44
C GLU A 188 -15.83 17.07 -2.14
N PRO A 189 -15.00 16.76 -3.14
CA PRO A 189 -13.54 16.85 -3.00
C PRO A 189 -13.09 18.25 -2.61
N ILE A 190 -11.92 18.35 -2.01
CA ILE A 190 -11.28 19.63 -1.71
C ILE A 190 -10.95 20.33 -3.03
N GLY A 191 -11.50 21.51 -3.27
CA GLY A 191 -11.21 22.31 -4.46
C GLY A 191 -9.88 23.04 -4.39
N ASN A 192 -9.51 23.69 -5.50
CA ASN A 192 -8.41 24.65 -5.55
C ASN A 192 -8.99 26.06 -5.34
N PRO A 193 -8.81 26.67 -4.16
CA PRO A 193 -9.44 27.96 -3.87
C PRO A 193 -8.92 29.11 -4.72
N GLU A 194 -7.66 29.08 -5.14
CA GLU A 194 -7.01 30.17 -5.90
C GLU A 194 -5.88 29.59 -6.78
N LEU A 195 -6.22 29.09 -7.97
CA LEU A 195 -5.22 28.57 -8.92
C LEU A 195 -4.11 29.57 -9.23
N ASP A 196 -4.45 30.88 -9.32
CA ASP A 196 -3.48 31.92 -9.65
C ASP A 196 -2.47 32.20 -8.53
N SER A 197 -2.78 31.84 -7.30
CA SER A 197 -1.86 31.95 -6.16
C SER A 197 -0.89 30.79 -6.01
N LEU A 198 -1.14 29.67 -6.73
CA LEU A 198 -0.27 28.51 -6.68
C LEU A 198 1.02 28.75 -7.49
N PRO A 199 2.16 28.18 -7.07
CA PRO A 199 3.37 28.12 -7.90
C PRO A 199 3.07 27.55 -9.30
N ASP A 200 3.80 28.02 -10.31
CA ASP A 200 3.61 27.62 -11.72
C ASP A 200 3.48 26.12 -11.91
N PHE A 201 4.27 25.37 -11.17
CA PHE A 201 4.25 23.93 -11.10
C PHE A 201 2.86 23.36 -10.77
N TYR A 202 2.23 23.85 -9.70
CA TYR A 202 0.91 23.36 -9.27
C TYR A 202 -0.19 23.82 -10.22
N ARG A 203 -0.07 25.04 -10.78
CA ARG A 203 -1.00 25.56 -11.79
C ARG A 203 -0.97 24.73 -13.05
N SER A 204 0.22 24.43 -13.58
CA SER A 204 0.38 23.60 -14.77
C SER A 204 -0.25 22.22 -14.58
N LEU A 205 -0.09 21.63 -13.40
CA LEU A 205 -0.71 20.36 -13.08
C LEU A 205 -2.23 20.46 -13.06
N ALA A 206 -2.79 21.43 -12.34
CA ALA A 206 -4.24 21.62 -12.21
C ALA A 206 -4.92 21.98 -13.53
N CYS A 207 -4.20 22.66 -14.44
CA CYS A 207 -4.70 23.03 -15.79
C CYS A 207 -4.46 21.93 -16.83
N GLY A 208 -3.78 20.83 -16.48
CA GLY A 208 -3.41 19.80 -17.45
C GLY A 208 -2.30 20.20 -18.42
N ASP A 209 -1.69 21.36 -18.21
CA ASP A 209 -0.59 21.88 -19.00
C ASP A 209 0.74 21.43 -18.37
N TYR A 210 1.05 20.17 -18.56
CA TYR A 210 2.24 19.56 -17.97
C TYR A 210 3.49 19.97 -18.75
N TYR A 211 4.10 19.14 -19.48
CA TYR A 211 5.32 19.35 -20.23
C TYR A 211 5.06 19.44 -21.73
N GLY A 212 4.75 20.59 -22.25
CA GLY A 212 4.55 20.76 -23.68
C GLY A 212 3.57 19.75 -24.27
N ASP A 213 3.65 19.51 -25.58
CA ASP A 213 2.67 18.79 -26.36
C ASP A 213 2.75 17.24 -26.31
N ASP A 214 3.63 16.64 -25.47
CA ASP A 214 3.73 15.18 -25.41
C ASP A 214 2.96 14.57 -24.23
N PRO A 215 1.75 14.01 -24.46
CA PRO A 215 0.94 13.41 -23.41
C PRO A 215 1.57 12.21 -22.70
N GLN A 216 2.54 11.54 -23.34
CA GLN A 216 3.22 10.39 -22.71
C GLN A 216 4.32 10.82 -21.74
N LEU A 217 5.00 11.92 -22.03
CA LEU A 217 5.96 12.52 -21.10
C LEU A 217 5.25 13.14 -19.92
N GLN A 218 4.08 13.72 -20.13
CA GLN A 218 3.24 14.30 -19.09
C GLN A 218 2.87 13.29 -18.01
N ARG A 219 2.33 12.13 -18.38
CA ARG A 219 1.94 11.07 -17.41
C ARG A 219 3.10 10.53 -16.58
N LYS A 220 4.31 10.49 -17.13
CA LYS A 220 5.47 9.84 -16.51
C LYS A 220 6.29 10.75 -15.62
N ALA A 221 6.15 12.06 -15.79
CA ALA A 221 6.94 13.05 -15.05
C ALA A 221 6.45 13.24 -13.61
N TRP A 222 5.17 12.96 -13.34
CA TRP A 222 4.47 13.27 -12.10
C TRP A 222 4.15 12.05 -11.25
N GLY A 223 4.48 10.86 -11.72
CA GLY A 223 4.06 9.58 -11.13
C GLY A 223 2.73 9.13 -11.71
N ASP A 224 1.88 8.53 -10.87
CA ASP A 224 0.56 8.03 -11.27
C ASP A 224 -0.56 9.06 -11.05
N VAL A 225 -0.21 10.33 -10.85
CA VAL A 225 -1.21 11.39 -10.72
C VAL A 225 -1.85 11.68 -12.07
N LYS A 226 -3.15 11.93 -12.03
CA LYS A 226 -3.98 12.20 -13.22
C LYS A 226 -4.92 13.35 -12.96
N ILE A 227 -5.35 14.02 -14.02
CA ILE A 227 -6.58 14.80 -14.06
C ILE A 227 -7.62 14.03 -14.87
N ARG A 228 -8.88 14.19 -14.52
CA ARG A 228 -10.00 13.50 -15.18
C ARG A 228 -11.11 14.52 -15.52
N PRO A 229 -10.86 15.41 -16.51
CA PRO A 229 -11.80 16.47 -16.88
C PRO A 229 -13.07 15.92 -17.53
N GLU A 230 -13.07 14.66 -17.96
CA GLU A 230 -14.22 13.96 -18.51
C GLU A 230 -15.28 13.60 -17.46
N LEU A 231 -14.90 13.56 -16.17
CA LEU A 231 -15.84 13.21 -15.10
C LEU A 231 -16.76 14.39 -14.76
N SER A 232 -18.06 14.13 -14.82
CA SER A 232 -19.04 15.06 -14.26
C SER A 232 -19.00 15.08 -12.72
N PRO A 233 -19.52 16.09 -12.02
CA PRO A 233 -19.64 16.08 -10.57
C PRO A 233 -20.40 14.86 -10.02
N SER A 234 -21.37 14.31 -10.77
CA SER A 234 -22.07 13.08 -10.38
C SER A 234 -21.15 11.85 -10.48
N ASP A 235 -20.32 11.78 -11.54
CA ASP A 235 -19.35 10.67 -11.69
C ASP A 235 -18.30 10.70 -10.58
N VAL A 236 -17.82 11.87 -10.22
CA VAL A 236 -16.88 12.05 -9.09
C VAL A 236 -17.48 11.50 -7.79
N ARG A 237 -18.73 11.84 -7.46
CA ARG A 237 -19.40 11.31 -6.26
C ARG A 237 -19.61 9.80 -6.36
N SER A 238 -20.01 9.28 -7.51
CA SER A 238 -20.18 7.85 -7.73
C SER A 238 -18.88 7.09 -7.57
N LEU A 239 -17.79 7.59 -8.13
CA LEU A 239 -16.46 6.99 -7.96
C LEU A 239 -16.04 6.97 -6.49
N ARG A 240 -16.22 8.09 -5.76
CA ARG A 240 -15.92 8.15 -4.32
C ARG A 240 -16.77 7.16 -3.51
N ALA A 241 -18.04 6.97 -3.85
CA ALA A 241 -18.90 5.99 -3.21
C ALA A 241 -18.37 4.56 -3.39
N VAL A 242 -17.98 4.21 -4.61
CA VAL A 242 -17.35 2.90 -4.89
C VAL A 242 -16.03 2.73 -4.15
N TYR A 243 -15.18 3.76 -4.10
CA TYR A 243 -13.94 3.73 -3.33
C TYR A 243 -14.19 3.45 -1.83
N TYR A 244 -15.20 4.09 -1.24
CA TYR A 244 -15.59 3.82 0.14
C TYR A 244 -16.08 2.38 0.32
N GLY A 245 -16.81 1.84 -0.66
CA GLY A 245 -17.20 0.43 -0.71
C GLY A 245 -15.99 -0.52 -0.71
N MET A 246 -14.96 -0.20 -1.52
CA MET A 246 -13.69 -0.96 -1.54
C MET A 246 -13.01 -0.95 -0.16
N VAL A 247 -12.99 0.21 0.52
CA VAL A 247 -12.43 0.33 1.87
C VAL A 247 -13.23 -0.52 2.86
N SER A 248 -14.57 -0.53 2.78
CA SER A 248 -15.42 -1.33 3.66
C SER A 248 -15.29 -2.83 3.40
N LEU A 249 -15.11 -3.25 2.15
CA LEU A 249 -14.78 -4.64 1.81
C LEU A 249 -13.44 -5.07 2.43
N MET A 250 -12.42 -4.22 2.33
CA MET A 250 -11.12 -4.48 2.98
C MET A 250 -11.26 -4.58 4.50
N ASP A 251 -11.98 -3.65 5.12
CA ASP A 251 -12.22 -3.63 6.58
C ASP A 251 -12.87 -4.93 7.03
N HIS A 252 -13.91 -5.39 6.30
CA HIS A 252 -14.54 -6.70 6.54
C HIS A 252 -13.51 -7.84 6.52
N HIS A 253 -12.65 -7.88 5.52
CA HIS A 253 -11.65 -8.95 5.38
C HIS A 253 -10.51 -8.84 6.40
N ILE A 254 -10.13 -7.63 6.83
CA ILE A 254 -9.21 -7.42 7.94
C ILE A 254 -9.85 -7.93 9.24
N GLY A 255 -11.14 -7.66 9.45
CA GLY A 255 -11.91 -8.20 10.58
C GLY A 255 -11.79 -9.73 10.67
N ARG A 256 -11.89 -10.45 9.56
CA ARG A 256 -11.71 -11.92 9.53
C ARG A 256 -10.32 -12.39 10.02
N ILE A 257 -9.27 -11.61 9.72
CA ILE A 257 -7.91 -11.91 10.21
C ILE A 257 -7.86 -11.69 11.73
N LEU A 258 -8.45 -10.60 12.23
CA LEU A 258 -8.51 -10.29 13.67
C LEU A 258 -9.35 -11.34 14.42
N ASP A 259 -10.51 -11.71 13.90
CA ASP A 259 -11.36 -12.77 14.45
C ASP A 259 -10.59 -14.09 14.60
N ARG A 260 -9.71 -14.40 13.65
CA ARG A 260 -8.85 -15.58 13.73
C ARG A 260 -7.91 -15.53 14.92
N LEU A 261 -7.28 -14.37 15.17
CA LEU A 261 -6.40 -14.17 16.32
C LEU A 261 -7.20 -14.24 17.65
N GLU A 262 -8.43 -13.72 17.69
CA GLU A 262 -9.30 -13.81 18.85
C GLU A 262 -9.70 -15.26 19.16
N VAL A 263 -10.13 -16.02 18.13
CA VAL A 263 -10.48 -17.45 18.27
C VAL A 263 -9.29 -18.27 18.76
N ASP A 264 -8.08 -17.92 18.36
CA ASP A 264 -6.85 -18.58 18.81
C ASP A 264 -6.39 -18.15 20.19
N GLY A 265 -6.95 -17.05 20.73
CA GLY A 265 -6.53 -16.46 22.00
C GLY A 265 -5.17 -15.77 21.94
N THR A 266 -4.71 -15.38 20.73
CA THR A 266 -3.40 -14.78 20.53
C THR A 266 -3.48 -13.29 20.19
N ILE A 267 -4.66 -12.69 20.13
CA ILE A 267 -4.83 -11.28 19.76
C ILE A 267 -4.12 -10.34 20.73
N ASP A 268 -4.15 -10.63 22.03
CA ASP A 268 -3.49 -9.84 23.07
C ASP A 268 -1.95 -10.05 23.13
N GLU A 269 -1.44 -11.05 22.41
CA GLU A 269 -0.01 -11.33 22.26
C GLU A 269 0.53 -10.87 20.90
N THR A 270 -0.33 -10.25 20.09
CA THR A 270 0.02 -9.82 18.73
C THR A 270 0.03 -8.30 18.61
N LEU A 271 1.19 -7.74 18.24
CA LEU A 271 1.24 -6.34 17.83
C LEU A 271 0.59 -6.18 16.45
N ILE A 272 -0.48 -5.42 16.40
CA ILE A 272 -1.23 -5.15 15.17
C ILE A 272 -0.98 -3.71 14.75
N VAL A 273 -0.50 -3.52 13.52
CA VAL A 273 -0.34 -2.19 12.93
C VAL A 273 -1.07 -2.14 11.60
N PHE A 274 -2.04 -1.24 11.50
CA PHE A 274 -2.77 -0.94 10.27
C PHE A 274 -2.30 0.39 9.69
N THR A 275 -1.90 0.38 8.42
CA THR A 275 -1.48 1.58 7.69
C THR A 275 -1.63 1.38 6.18
N SER A 276 -1.37 2.44 5.40
CA SER A 276 -1.25 2.40 3.94
C SER A 276 0.13 2.87 3.50
N ASP A 277 0.58 2.46 2.32
CA ASP A 277 1.87 2.90 1.75
C ASP A 277 1.81 4.33 1.16
N HIS A 278 0.63 4.78 0.75
CA HIS A 278 0.31 6.15 0.30
C HIS A 278 -1.21 6.34 0.32
N GLY A 279 -1.67 7.58 0.17
CA GLY A 279 -3.06 7.90 -0.06
C GLY A 279 -3.43 7.95 -1.54
N ASP A 280 -4.64 8.40 -1.83
CA ASP A 280 -5.15 8.72 -3.17
C ASP A 280 -5.76 10.12 -3.13
N TYR A 281 -5.57 10.94 -4.17
CA TYR A 281 -6.15 12.26 -4.24
C TYR A 281 -7.68 12.22 -4.32
N LEU A 282 -8.23 11.21 -4.96
CA LEU A 282 -9.66 10.92 -5.03
C LEU A 282 -10.53 12.14 -5.38
N GLY A 283 -10.04 12.97 -6.29
CA GLY A 283 -10.66 14.21 -6.74
C GLY A 283 -10.24 15.47 -6.00
N ASP A 284 -9.53 15.35 -4.88
CA ASP A 284 -9.00 16.51 -4.16
C ASP A 284 -8.06 17.31 -5.06
N HIS A 285 -8.22 18.60 -5.07
CA HIS A 285 -7.48 19.52 -5.95
C HIS A 285 -7.62 19.24 -7.44
N GLY A 286 -8.68 18.51 -7.86
CA GLY A 286 -8.89 18.06 -9.23
C GLY A 286 -8.00 16.89 -9.64
N LEU A 287 -7.31 16.25 -8.69
CA LEU A 287 -6.31 15.21 -8.92
C LEU A 287 -6.83 13.82 -8.57
N TRP A 288 -6.25 12.79 -9.20
CA TRP A 288 -6.57 11.38 -9.01
C TRP A 288 -5.29 10.56 -8.92
N GLY A 289 -5.37 9.43 -8.21
CA GLY A 289 -4.22 8.56 -8.01
C GLY A 289 -3.22 9.15 -7.02
N LYS A 290 -1.94 9.01 -7.31
CA LYS A 290 -0.84 9.35 -6.39
C LYS A 290 0.34 9.98 -7.12
N GLY A 291 1.30 10.51 -6.35
CA GLY A 291 2.54 11.10 -6.87
C GLY A 291 2.72 12.53 -6.39
N LEU A 292 3.16 13.42 -7.28
CA LEU A 292 3.26 14.84 -7.00
C LEU A 292 1.94 15.54 -7.32
N PRO A 293 1.61 16.62 -6.61
CA PRO A 293 2.29 17.29 -5.51
C PRO A 293 2.08 16.63 -4.13
N ALA A 294 2.75 17.12 -3.09
CA ALA A 294 2.72 16.56 -1.74
C ALA A 294 1.49 17.00 -0.92
N TYR A 295 0.29 16.82 -1.44
CA TYR A 295 -0.93 17.08 -0.69
C TYR A 295 -1.19 16.02 0.38
N GLU A 296 -1.95 16.40 1.42
CA GLU A 296 -2.26 15.52 2.55
C GLU A 296 -2.98 14.25 2.11
N SER A 297 -3.90 14.35 1.14
CA SER A 297 -4.65 13.21 0.61
C SER A 297 -3.76 12.09 0.03
N ALA A 298 -2.55 12.42 -0.42
CA ALA A 298 -1.58 11.43 -0.91
C ALA A 298 -0.53 11.03 0.13
N GLN A 299 -0.18 11.91 1.07
CA GLN A 299 0.94 11.69 2.00
C GLN A 299 0.53 11.29 3.41
N ARG A 300 -0.62 11.78 3.89
CA ARG A 300 -1.13 11.44 5.21
C ARG A 300 -1.98 10.19 5.13
N VAL A 301 -1.42 9.09 5.60
CA VAL A 301 -2.06 7.76 5.60
C VAL A 301 -2.70 7.44 6.96
N PRO A 302 -3.69 6.53 7.02
CA PRO A 302 -4.18 6.02 8.29
C PRO A 302 -3.06 5.30 9.04
N PHE A 303 -3.08 5.40 10.37
CA PHE A 303 -2.12 4.73 11.21
C PHE A 303 -2.76 4.32 12.53
N ILE A 304 -2.89 3.02 12.76
CA ILE A 304 -3.50 2.44 13.97
C ILE A 304 -2.54 1.40 14.52
N VAL A 305 -2.30 1.47 15.83
CA VAL A 305 -1.50 0.48 16.57
C VAL A 305 -2.35 -0.10 17.67
N ALA A 306 -2.34 -1.43 17.80
CA ALA A 306 -3.05 -2.13 18.85
C ALA A 306 -2.17 -3.23 19.45
N HIS A 307 -1.99 -3.19 20.77
CA HIS A 307 -1.41 -4.21 21.63
C HIS A 307 -1.58 -3.77 23.09
N PRO A 308 -2.00 -4.64 24.02
CA PRO A 308 -2.28 -4.25 25.40
C PRO A 308 -1.08 -3.59 26.11
N ASP A 309 0.13 -4.10 25.88
CA ASP A 309 1.33 -3.68 26.59
C ASP A 309 2.16 -2.61 25.85
N VAL A 310 1.84 -2.33 24.59
CA VAL A 310 2.66 -1.47 23.71
C VAL A 310 1.93 -0.19 23.31
N ALA A 311 0.61 -0.20 23.27
CA ALA A 311 -0.18 0.95 22.86
C ALA A 311 -1.37 1.18 23.78
N ILE A 312 -1.56 2.43 24.22
CA ILE A 312 -2.72 2.80 25.02
C ILE A 312 -3.97 2.79 24.17
N GLN A 313 -4.91 1.92 24.53
CA GLN A 313 -6.14 1.71 23.77
C GLN A 313 -7.05 2.95 23.77
N GLY A 314 -7.73 3.19 22.66
CA GLY A 314 -8.73 4.24 22.52
C GLY A 314 -8.21 5.68 22.56
N GLN A 315 -6.89 5.87 22.46
CA GLN A 315 -6.26 7.17 22.46
C GLN A 315 -5.86 7.62 21.04
N LYS A 316 -5.69 8.94 20.88
CA LYS A 316 -5.16 9.55 19.66
C LYS A 316 -3.89 10.29 20.02
N SER A 317 -2.80 10.05 19.29
CA SER A 317 -1.57 10.82 19.39
C SER A 317 -1.48 11.87 18.28
N GLN A 318 -0.86 13.00 18.60
CA GLN A 318 -0.47 14.03 17.64
C GLN A 318 0.99 13.90 17.21
N ALA A 319 1.72 12.93 17.74
CA ALA A 319 3.10 12.68 17.39
C ALA A 319 3.27 12.42 15.89
N LEU A 320 4.28 13.03 15.30
CA LEU A 320 4.65 12.75 13.93
C LEU A 320 5.13 11.30 13.79
N GLN A 321 4.57 10.58 12.84
CA GLN A 321 4.91 9.21 12.50
C GLN A 321 5.42 9.15 11.07
N SER A 322 6.42 8.34 10.80
CA SER A 322 6.92 8.07 9.46
C SER A 322 7.00 6.59 9.19
N LEU A 323 6.55 6.16 8.02
CA LEU A 323 6.55 4.73 7.67
C LEU A 323 7.97 4.11 7.62
N VAL A 324 9.00 4.92 7.45
CA VAL A 324 10.41 4.46 7.54
C VAL A 324 10.76 3.94 8.94
N ASP A 325 10.03 4.39 9.96
CA ASP A 325 10.29 4.05 11.36
C ASP A 325 9.77 2.66 11.74
N LEU A 326 8.78 2.14 10.99
CA LEU A 326 8.03 0.94 11.37
C LEU A 326 8.91 -0.28 11.57
N GLY A 327 9.75 -0.59 10.60
CA GLY A 327 10.58 -1.78 10.64
C GLY A 327 11.46 -1.85 11.88
N SER A 328 12.20 -0.77 12.16
CA SER A 328 13.07 -0.71 13.34
C SER A 328 12.28 -0.65 14.64
N THR A 329 11.11 -0.02 14.66
CA THR A 329 10.23 -0.03 15.83
C THR A 329 9.71 -1.43 16.13
N PHE A 330 9.38 -2.23 15.12
CA PHE A 330 8.98 -3.63 15.30
C PHE A 330 10.11 -4.46 15.92
N LEU A 331 11.36 -4.26 15.46
CA LEU A 331 12.52 -4.95 16.01
C LEU A 331 12.77 -4.56 17.46
N ASP A 332 12.67 -3.26 17.79
CA ASP A 332 12.82 -2.74 19.16
C ASP A 332 11.80 -3.37 20.11
N ILE A 333 10.51 -3.39 19.74
CA ILE A 333 9.44 -3.99 20.55
C ILE A 333 9.65 -5.49 20.72
N ALA A 334 10.13 -6.19 19.70
CA ALA A 334 10.43 -7.61 19.75
C ALA A 334 11.75 -7.94 20.49
N GLY A 335 12.52 -6.94 20.94
CA GLY A 335 13.83 -7.11 21.58
C GLY A 335 14.88 -7.68 20.63
N LEU A 336 14.77 -7.42 19.34
CA LEU A 336 15.70 -7.89 18.31
C LEU A 336 16.72 -6.83 17.91
N ASP A 337 17.85 -7.28 17.37
CA ASP A 337 18.91 -6.40 16.90
C ASP A 337 18.41 -5.46 15.79
N SER A 338 18.77 -4.19 15.91
CA SER A 338 18.47 -3.16 14.91
C SER A 338 19.13 -3.43 13.56
N LEU A 339 18.64 -2.76 12.52
CA LEU A 339 19.31 -2.73 11.21
C LEU A 339 20.45 -1.71 11.25
N GLU A 340 21.67 -2.10 10.90
CA GLU A 340 22.86 -1.25 10.94
C GLU A 340 22.74 0.03 10.09
N ARG A 341 21.96 -0.03 9.04
CA ARG A 341 21.79 1.09 8.10
C ARG A 341 20.51 1.89 8.33
N SER A 342 19.76 1.57 9.41
CA SER A 342 18.50 2.21 9.74
C SER A 342 18.63 3.73 9.87
N GLN A 343 17.67 4.44 9.32
CA GLN A 343 17.48 5.88 9.46
C GLN A 343 16.18 6.19 10.25
N ALA A 344 15.61 5.17 10.85
CA ALA A 344 14.37 5.26 11.61
C ALA A 344 14.58 5.98 12.95
N VAL A 345 13.53 6.63 13.41
CA VAL A 345 13.35 7.07 14.79
C VAL A 345 12.37 6.10 15.46
N LEU A 346 12.79 5.46 16.53
CA LEU A 346 11.94 4.48 17.23
C LEU A 346 10.68 5.14 17.79
N GLN A 347 9.54 4.55 17.52
CA GLN A 347 8.22 5.07 17.88
C GLN A 347 7.63 4.43 19.13
N THR A 348 8.33 3.48 19.75
CA THR A 348 7.86 2.72 20.90
C THR A 348 7.33 3.62 22.02
N GLN A 349 8.06 4.69 22.35
CA GLN A 349 7.62 5.63 23.40
C GLN A 349 6.33 6.37 22.99
N ALA A 350 6.21 6.81 21.74
CA ALA A 350 5.01 7.52 21.27
C ALA A 350 3.77 6.61 21.18
N TRP A 351 3.96 5.29 21.06
CA TRP A 351 2.87 4.33 21.11
C TRP A 351 2.44 4.02 22.55
N MET A 352 3.38 4.00 23.49
CA MET A 352 3.10 3.79 24.91
C MET A 352 2.57 5.04 25.62
N ASP A 353 2.90 6.22 25.13
CA ASP A 353 2.45 7.51 25.68
C ASP A 353 1.96 8.42 24.52
N PRO A 354 0.63 8.65 24.39
CA PRO A 354 0.09 9.45 23.31
C PRO A 354 0.49 10.92 23.36
N THR A 355 1.10 11.37 24.45
CA THR A 355 1.63 12.75 24.61
C THR A 355 3.10 12.88 24.27
N ALA A 356 3.81 11.76 24.10
CA ALA A 356 5.23 11.77 23.77
C ALA A 356 5.46 12.14 22.30
N GLU A 357 6.40 13.04 22.09
CA GLU A 357 6.90 13.44 20.78
C GLU A 357 8.33 12.91 20.63
N VAL A 358 8.53 11.92 19.75
CA VAL A 358 9.85 11.29 19.52
C VAL A 358 10.49 11.77 18.22
N ARG A 359 9.72 12.46 17.38
CA ARG A 359 10.14 12.98 16.09
C ARG A 359 9.65 14.41 15.92
N ASP A 360 10.54 15.32 15.59
CA ASP A 360 10.22 16.75 15.34
C ASP A 360 9.84 17.03 13.86
N HIS A 361 10.25 16.15 12.94
CA HIS A 361 9.94 16.28 11.52
C HIS A 361 9.80 14.92 10.82
N CYS A 362 9.08 14.88 9.71
CA CYS A 362 9.06 13.79 8.75
C CYS A 362 9.63 14.25 7.40
N LEU A 363 10.30 13.33 6.71
CA LEU A 363 10.80 13.54 5.36
C LEU A 363 10.12 12.57 4.41
N ALA A 364 9.54 13.07 3.32
CA ALA A 364 9.08 12.26 2.20
C ALA A 364 9.90 12.58 0.96
N GLU A 365 10.30 11.55 0.21
CA GLU A 365 11.07 11.67 -1.00
C GLU A 365 10.33 11.02 -2.16
N PHE A 366 10.23 11.75 -3.27
CA PHE A 366 9.67 11.24 -4.50
C PHE A 366 10.53 11.65 -5.70
N ARG A 367 10.80 10.70 -6.58
CA ARG A 367 11.46 10.92 -7.84
C ARG A 367 10.74 10.10 -8.91
N PRO A 368 10.02 10.73 -9.84
CA PRO A 368 9.35 10.01 -10.93
C PRO A 368 10.35 9.30 -11.82
N ALA A 369 9.88 8.31 -12.57
CA ALA A 369 10.68 7.51 -13.48
C ALA A 369 11.32 8.35 -14.60
N GLN A 370 10.64 9.42 -15.02
CA GLN A 370 11.06 10.31 -16.08
C GLN A 370 10.79 11.78 -15.68
N GLY A 371 11.48 12.69 -16.30
CA GLY A 371 11.37 14.13 -16.03
C GLY A 371 12.39 14.66 -15.00
N PRO A 372 12.55 15.96 -14.92
CA PRO A 372 13.56 16.61 -14.09
C PRO A 372 13.17 16.75 -12.63
N TYR A 373 11.88 16.50 -12.29
CA TYR A 373 11.38 16.78 -10.95
C TYR A 373 11.83 15.74 -9.93
N LYS A 374 12.29 16.26 -8.82
CA LYS A 374 12.55 15.50 -7.60
C LYS A 374 11.91 16.33 -6.49
N GLN A 375 11.11 15.68 -5.69
CA GLN A 375 10.49 16.35 -4.55
C GLN A 375 11.04 15.75 -3.27
N ARG A 376 11.37 16.64 -2.35
CA ARG A 376 11.54 16.34 -0.93
C ARG A 376 10.55 17.19 -0.18
N THR A 377 9.80 16.55 0.69
CA THR A 377 8.82 17.22 1.53
C THR A 377 9.27 17.08 2.96
N PHE A 378 9.57 18.20 3.59
CA PHE A 378 9.88 18.29 5.01
C PHE A 378 8.61 18.72 5.74
N ILE A 379 8.20 17.96 6.74
CA ILE A 379 6.93 18.13 7.43
C ILE A 379 7.21 18.24 8.92
N GLU A 380 6.81 19.35 9.52
CA GLU A 380 6.72 19.57 10.96
C GLU A 380 5.25 19.63 11.39
N SER A 381 5.00 19.76 12.69
CA SER A 381 3.64 19.78 13.24
C SER A 381 2.75 20.89 12.65
N GLN A 382 3.33 22.02 12.24
CA GLN A 382 2.61 23.19 11.73
C GLN A 382 2.98 23.60 10.31
N PHE A 383 4.09 23.09 9.77
CA PHE A 383 4.64 23.55 8.50
C PHE A 383 4.99 22.36 7.60
N LYS A 384 4.83 22.58 6.32
CA LYS A 384 5.29 21.70 5.25
C LYS A 384 6.09 22.53 4.26
N LEU A 385 7.34 22.12 4.03
CA LEU A 385 8.20 22.66 2.99
C LEU A 385 8.35 21.62 1.87
N VAL A 386 8.10 22.03 0.65
CA VAL A 386 8.16 21.17 -0.54
C VAL A 386 9.21 21.67 -1.51
#